data_8ee8f06bd2a4507194403c9a1067cc5e
#
_entry.id   8ee8f06bd2a4507194403c9a1067cc5e
#
_cell.length_a   1.000
_cell.length_b   1.000
_cell.length_c   1.000
_cell.angle_alpha   90.00
_cell.angle_beta   90.00
_cell.angle_gamma   90.00
#
_symmetry.space_group_name_H-M   'P 1'
#
loop_
_entity.id
_entity.type
_entity.pdbx_description
1 polymer ?
#
loop_
_entity_poly.entity_id
_entity_poly.type
_entity_poly.pdbx_seq_one_letter_code
_entity_poly.pdbx_strand_id
1 'polypeptide(L)'
;MEKALIYSFLAISIGISNLITSFATFLYIVLTADEVSWDKVSALPAGNTQAFIGALIFGITGIGLGWVNTAADYSRYLPRSTSSKSVVGWTVLGASIVPITLVIYGAALSGSDPKLSEAIAMDPIGALTALLPTWYL
;
A
#
# COMPACT_ATOMS: atom_id res chain seq x y z
N MET A 1 29.37 14.58 -15.62
CA MET A 1 29.75 13.78 -14.46
C MET A 1 28.91 14.13 -13.22
N GLU A 2 28.77 15.38 -12.87
CA GLU A 2 28.02 15.86 -11.69
C GLU A 2 26.52 15.46 -11.69
N LYS A 3 25.83 15.65 -12.80
CA LYS A 3 24.40 15.27 -12.92
C LYS A 3 24.16 13.76 -12.75
N ALA A 4 25.08 12.93 -13.26
CA ALA A 4 24.96 11.48 -13.13
C ALA A 4 25.10 11.04 -11.66
N LEU A 5 26.00 11.68 -10.90
CA LEU A 5 26.16 11.42 -9.46
C LEU A 5 24.90 11.83 -8.68
N ILE A 6 24.29 12.98 -9.00
CA ILE A 6 23.06 13.43 -8.35
C ILE A 6 21.92 12.45 -8.62
N TYR A 7 21.72 12.01 -9.87
CA TYR A 7 20.68 11.04 -10.20
C TYR A 7 20.90 9.67 -9.55
N SER A 8 22.15 9.21 -9.49
CA SER A 8 22.49 7.95 -8.81
C SER A 8 22.19 8.06 -7.30
N PHE A 9 22.56 9.17 -6.67
CA PHE A 9 22.29 9.40 -5.27
C PHE A 9 20.78 9.44 -4.97
N LEU A 10 20.00 10.14 -5.79
CA LEU A 10 18.54 10.21 -5.66
C LEU A 10 17.90 8.82 -5.82
N ALA A 11 18.31 8.06 -6.83
CA ALA A 11 17.79 6.71 -7.07
C ALA A 11 18.09 5.76 -5.90
N ILE A 12 19.30 5.82 -5.35
CA ILE A 12 19.69 5.02 -4.17
C ILE A 12 18.89 5.45 -2.94
N SER A 13 18.74 6.75 -2.70
CA SER A 13 17.98 7.29 -1.56
C SER A 13 16.51 6.87 -1.61
N ILE A 14 15.88 6.94 -2.78
CA ILE A 14 14.50 6.50 -3.00
C ILE A 14 14.40 4.98 -2.77
N GLY A 15 15.33 4.20 -3.29
CA GLY A 15 15.36 2.75 -3.11
C GLY A 15 15.48 2.35 -1.64
N ILE A 16 16.37 2.98 -0.89
CA ILE A 16 16.54 2.74 0.56
C ILE A 16 15.28 3.14 1.33
N SER A 17 14.70 4.30 1.04
CA SER A 17 13.47 4.76 1.68
C SER A 17 12.32 3.78 1.46
N ASN A 18 12.13 3.31 0.22
CA ASN A 18 11.09 2.31 -0.07
C ASN A 18 11.34 0.98 0.64
N LEU A 19 12.59 0.53 0.74
CA LEU A 19 12.94 -0.69 1.46
C LEU A 19 12.61 -0.57 2.95
N ILE A 20 12.99 0.54 3.58
CA ILE A 20 12.71 0.80 5.00
C ILE A 20 11.19 0.84 5.23
N THR A 21 10.45 1.57 4.40
CA THR A 21 8.99 1.69 4.52
C THR A 21 8.30 0.33 4.34
N SER A 22 8.73 -0.46 3.35
CA SER A 22 8.19 -1.80 3.12
C SER A 22 8.47 -2.74 4.28
N PHE A 23 9.68 -2.69 4.84
CA PHE A 23 10.04 -3.48 6.02
C PHE A 23 9.22 -3.08 7.25
N ALA A 24 9.09 -1.77 7.51
CA ALA A 24 8.28 -1.25 8.61
C ALA A 24 6.80 -1.66 8.48
N THR A 25 6.26 -1.60 7.27
CA THR A 25 4.90 -2.05 6.98
C THR A 25 4.73 -3.55 7.22
N PHE A 26 5.68 -4.36 6.73
CA PHE A 26 5.67 -5.80 6.97
C PHE A 26 5.75 -6.13 8.46
N LEU A 27 6.65 -5.45 9.18
CA LEU A 27 6.79 -5.60 10.62
C LEU A 27 5.49 -5.24 11.34
N TYR A 28 4.85 -4.13 10.96
CA TYR A 28 3.54 -3.74 11.49
C TYR A 28 2.49 -4.85 11.30
N ILE A 29 2.37 -5.40 10.11
CA ILE A 29 1.43 -6.50 9.82
C ILE A 29 1.71 -7.71 10.72
N VAL A 30 2.98 -8.07 10.88
CA VAL A 30 3.36 -9.22 11.74
C VAL A 30 3.03 -8.95 13.20
N LEU A 31 3.30 -7.74 13.70
CA LEU A 31 3.07 -7.38 15.11
C LEU A 31 1.59 -7.25 15.46
N THR A 32 0.73 -6.98 14.48
CA THR A 32 -0.71 -6.76 14.68
C THR A 32 -1.56 -7.85 14.03
N ALA A 33 -0.94 -8.95 13.59
CA ALA A 33 -1.64 -10.06 12.94
C ALA A 33 -2.70 -10.71 13.83
N ASP A 34 -2.46 -10.77 15.14
CA ASP A 34 -3.36 -11.35 16.14
C ASP A 34 -4.64 -10.51 16.34
N GLU A 35 -4.64 -9.25 15.93
CA GLU A 35 -5.84 -8.39 15.96
C GLU A 35 -6.84 -8.73 14.86
N VAL A 36 -6.42 -9.49 13.84
CA VAL A 36 -7.29 -9.93 12.76
C VAL A 36 -8.05 -11.20 13.14
N SER A 37 -9.36 -11.08 13.31
CA SER A 37 -10.25 -12.21 13.55
C SER A 37 -10.90 -12.69 12.27
N TRP A 38 -10.33 -13.72 11.64
CA TRP A 38 -10.85 -14.29 10.39
C TRP A 38 -12.27 -14.86 10.53
N ASP A 39 -12.64 -15.36 11.71
CA ASP A 39 -13.99 -15.85 12.00
C ASP A 39 -15.02 -14.71 11.90
N LYS A 40 -14.71 -13.55 12.48
CA LYS A 40 -15.57 -12.38 12.40
C LYS A 40 -15.65 -11.83 10.98
N VAL A 41 -14.51 -11.74 10.29
CA VAL A 41 -14.44 -11.27 8.91
C VAL A 41 -15.29 -12.15 7.98
N SER A 42 -15.19 -13.48 8.13
CA SER A 42 -15.96 -14.43 7.32
C SER A 42 -17.45 -14.43 7.63
N ALA A 43 -17.84 -14.00 8.82
CA ALA A 43 -19.25 -13.88 9.24
C ALA A 43 -19.89 -12.54 8.85
N LEU A 44 -19.14 -11.60 8.28
CA LEU A 44 -19.69 -10.32 7.84
C LEU A 44 -20.73 -10.53 6.72
N PRO A 45 -21.85 -9.80 6.76
CA PRO A 45 -22.82 -9.84 5.69
C PRO A 45 -22.20 -9.30 4.38
N ALA A 46 -22.63 -9.83 3.25
CA ALA A 46 -22.21 -9.31 1.96
C ALA A 46 -22.55 -7.82 1.84
N GLY A 47 -21.59 -7.00 1.46
CA GLY A 47 -21.78 -5.58 1.20
C GLY A 47 -22.73 -5.33 0.03
N ASN A 48 -23.34 -4.14 -0.02
CA ASN A 48 -24.16 -3.77 -1.15
C ASN A 48 -23.32 -3.42 -2.39
N THR A 49 -23.89 -3.61 -3.57
CA THR A 49 -23.23 -3.35 -4.86
C THR A 49 -22.76 -1.90 -4.99
N GLN A 50 -23.50 -0.94 -4.45
CA GLN A 50 -23.14 0.48 -4.53
C GLN A 50 -21.87 0.78 -3.74
N ALA A 51 -21.72 0.23 -2.54
CA ALA A 51 -20.50 0.38 -1.74
C ALA A 51 -19.30 -0.28 -2.43
N PHE A 52 -19.50 -1.46 -3.04
CA PHE A 52 -18.45 -2.13 -3.82
C PHE A 52 -17.98 -1.28 -5.01
N ILE A 53 -18.93 -0.75 -5.80
CA ILE A 53 -18.61 0.12 -6.94
C ILE A 53 -17.91 1.40 -6.46
N GLY A 54 -18.37 2.01 -5.37
CA GLY A 54 -17.74 3.18 -4.77
C GLY A 54 -16.27 2.93 -4.35
N ALA A 55 -16.01 1.83 -3.69
CA ALA A 55 -14.66 1.42 -3.30
C ALA A 55 -13.77 1.14 -4.52
N LEU A 56 -14.31 0.49 -5.55
CA LEU A 56 -13.60 0.24 -6.81
C LEU A 56 -13.22 1.54 -7.52
N ILE A 57 -14.16 2.48 -7.66
CA ILE A 57 -13.91 3.80 -8.26
C ILE A 57 -12.85 4.55 -7.45
N PHE A 58 -12.95 4.56 -6.12
CA PHE A 58 -11.97 5.20 -5.24
C PHE A 58 -10.57 4.60 -5.43
N GLY A 59 -10.45 3.27 -5.48
CA GLY A 59 -9.19 2.59 -5.73
C GLY A 59 -8.58 2.93 -7.10
N ILE A 60 -9.39 2.91 -8.16
CA ILE A 60 -8.94 3.25 -9.52
C ILE A 60 -8.50 4.72 -9.62
N THR A 61 -9.27 5.64 -9.05
CA THR A 61 -8.96 7.08 -9.15
C THR A 61 -7.82 7.49 -8.23
N GLY A 62 -7.83 7.06 -6.97
CA GLY A 62 -6.83 7.45 -5.99
C GLY A 62 -5.48 6.79 -6.22
N ILE A 63 -5.45 5.48 -6.40
CA ILE A 63 -4.21 4.72 -6.55
C ILE A 63 -3.79 4.60 -8.02
N GLY A 64 -4.72 4.33 -8.92
CA GLY A 64 -4.43 4.10 -10.34
C GLY A 64 -4.13 5.40 -11.09
N LEU A 65 -5.14 6.23 -11.31
CA LEU A 65 -5.01 7.43 -12.16
C LEU A 65 -4.07 8.48 -11.58
N GLY A 66 -3.98 8.60 -10.26
CA GLY A 66 -3.06 9.52 -9.60
C GLY A 66 -1.58 9.30 -9.94
N TRP A 67 -1.20 8.08 -10.33
CA TRP A 67 0.18 7.71 -10.64
C TRP A 67 0.54 7.71 -12.13
N VAL A 68 -0.41 7.92 -13.04
CA VAL A 68 -0.19 7.84 -14.50
C VAL A 68 0.91 8.80 -14.96
N ASN A 69 0.86 10.05 -14.51
CA ASN A 69 1.87 11.05 -14.89
C ASN A 69 3.27 10.71 -14.33
N THR A 70 3.33 10.21 -13.11
CA THR A 70 4.57 9.82 -12.46
C THR A 70 5.22 8.62 -13.14
N ALA A 71 4.44 7.64 -13.57
CA ALA A 71 4.94 6.48 -14.31
C ALA A 71 5.65 6.86 -15.61
N ALA A 72 5.11 7.85 -16.33
CA ALA A 72 5.74 8.39 -17.54
C ALA A 72 7.09 9.06 -17.25
N ASP A 73 7.22 9.75 -16.12
CA ASP A 73 8.46 10.37 -15.69
C ASP A 73 9.57 9.37 -15.38
N TYR A 74 9.26 8.26 -14.77
CA TYR A 74 10.25 7.20 -14.52
C TYR A 74 10.68 6.49 -15.80
N SER A 75 9.77 6.19 -16.69
CA SER A 75 10.06 5.43 -17.90
C SER A 75 10.99 6.15 -18.89
N ARG A 76 11.00 7.49 -18.89
CA ARG A 76 11.87 8.30 -19.78
C ARG A 76 13.36 8.11 -19.54
N TYR A 77 13.77 7.65 -18.36
CA TYR A 77 15.18 7.45 -18.01
C TYR A 77 15.70 6.05 -18.34
N LEU A 78 14.83 5.16 -18.78
CA LEU A 78 15.22 3.81 -19.15
C LEU A 78 15.98 3.80 -20.49
N PRO A 79 16.98 2.91 -20.65
CA PRO A 79 17.66 2.72 -21.93
C PRO A 79 16.66 2.42 -23.04
N ARG A 80 16.92 2.93 -24.26
CA ARG A 80 16.06 2.68 -25.43
C ARG A 80 15.94 1.20 -25.82
N SER A 81 16.90 0.39 -25.39
CA SER A 81 16.89 -1.07 -25.59
C SER A 81 15.98 -1.82 -24.61
N THR A 82 15.41 -1.13 -23.60
CA THR A 82 14.54 -1.77 -22.61
C THR A 82 13.23 -2.21 -23.25
N SER A 83 12.87 -3.47 -23.05
CA SER A 83 11.62 -4.03 -23.57
C SER A 83 10.41 -3.40 -22.87
N SER A 84 9.45 -2.88 -23.63
CA SER A 84 8.19 -2.33 -23.11
C SER A 84 7.41 -3.37 -22.28
N LYS A 85 7.44 -4.64 -22.68
CA LYS A 85 6.80 -5.72 -21.93
C LYS A 85 7.42 -5.91 -20.55
N SER A 86 8.74 -5.81 -20.46
CA SER A 86 9.46 -5.89 -19.19
C SER A 86 9.13 -4.71 -18.28
N VAL A 87 9.09 -3.49 -18.82
CA VAL A 87 8.72 -2.29 -18.06
C VAL A 87 7.32 -2.43 -17.49
N VAL A 88 6.35 -2.75 -18.34
CA VAL A 88 4.94 -2.93 -17.90
C VAL A 88 4.83 -4.07 -16.89
N GLY A 89 5.45 -5.21 -17.14
CA GLY A 89 5.38 -6.36 -16.25
C GLY A 89 5.91 -6.07 -14.85
N TRP A 90 7.09 -5.47 -14.74
CA TRP A 90 7.68 -5.13 -13.45
C TRP A 90 6.93 -3.99 -12.74
N THR A 91 6.42 -3.00 -13.50
CA THR A 91 5.62 -1.92 -12.93
C THR A 91 4.30 -2.47 -12.36
N VAL A 92 3.58 -3.29 -13.12
CA VAL A 92 2.32 -3.90 -12.66
C VAL A 92 2.57 -4.79 -11.44
N LEU A 93 3.60 -5.63 -11.47
CA LEU A 93 3.94 -6.50 -10.35
C LEU A 93 4.23 -5.68 -9.08
N GLY A 94 5.12 -4.71 -9.16
CA GLY A 94 5.52 -3.88 -8.02
C GLY A 94 4.41 -2.99 -7.49
N ALA A 95 3.59 -2.40 -8.39
CA ALA A 95 2.47 -1.55 -8.00
C ALA A 95 1.24 -2.34 -7.51
N SER A 96 1.19 -3.66 -7.68
CA SER A 96 0.04 -4.48 -7.29
C SER A 96 0.26 -5.24 -5.99
N ILE A 97 1.39 -5.89 -5.81
CA ILE A 97 1.61 -6.81 -4.68
C ILE A 97 1.44 -6.10 -3.34
N VAL A 98 2.15 -5.01 -3.11
CA VAL A 98 2.13 -4.31 -1.82
C VAL A 98 0.76 -3.66 -1.56
N PRO A 99 0.17 -2.86 -2.47
CA PRO A 99 -1.14 -2.27 -2.25
C PRO A 99 -2.25 -3.29 -2.06
N ILE A 100 -2.27 -4.39 -2.82
CA ILE A 100 -3.28 -5.45 -2.66
C ILE A 100 -3.17 -6.07 -1.26
N THR A 101 -1.96 -6.40 -0.83
CA THR A 101 -1.74 -6.97 0.52
C THR A 101 -2.21 -6.01 1.60
N LEU A 102 -1.90 -4.73 1.49
CA LEU A 102 -2.31 -3.71 2.46
C LEU A 102 -3.81 -3.48 2.48
N VAL A 103 -4.47 -3.48 1.32
CA VAL A 103 -5.92 -3.34 1.24
C VAL A 103 -6.62 -4.54 1.86
N ILE A 104 -6.17 -5.76 1.58
CA ILE A 104 -6.73 -6.98 2.18
C ILE A 104 -6.53 -6.96 3.69
N TYR A 105 -5.32 -6.63 4.15
CA TYR A 105 -5.02 -6.57 5.57
C TYR A 105 -5.86 -5.49 6.29
N GLY A 106 -5.91 -4.28 5.75
CA GLY A 106 -6.72 -3.19 6.30
C GLY A 106 -8.21 -3.50 6.35
N ALA A 107 -8.74 -4.15 5.32
CA ALA A 107 -10.13 -4.61 5.28
C ALA A 107 -10.40 -5.70 6.33
N ALA A 108 -9.48 -6.66 6.49
CA ALA A 108 -9.60 -7.71 7.50
C ALA A 108 -9.52 -7.13 8.92
N LEU A 109 -8.62 -6.19 9.16
CA LEU A 109 -8.48 -5.51 10.45
C LEU A 109 -9.75 -4.72 10.80
N SER A 110 -10.26 -3.90 9.87
CA SER A 110 -11.51 -3.15 10.05
C SER A 110 -12.73 -4.06 10.22
N GLY A 111 -12.75 -5.22 9.56
CA GLY A 111 -13.82 -6.20 9.68
C GLY A 111 -13.79 -6.99 10.99
N SER A 112 -12.67 -6.99 11.69
CA SER A 112 -12.50 -7.74 12.94
C SER A 112 -13.13 -7.07 14.16
N ASP A 113 -13.19 -5.72 14.18
CA ASP A 113 -13.80 -4.94 15.26
C ASP A 113 -14.47 -3.67 14.72
N PRO A 114 -15.81 -3.52 14.89
CA PRO A 114 -16.53 -2.32 14.50
C PRO A 114 -16.02 -1.04 15.17
N LYS A 115 -15.57 -1.11 16.44
CA LYS A 115 -15.02 0.06 17.14
C LYS A 115 -13.70 0.50 16.52
N LEU A 116 -12.86 -0.46 16.14
CA LEU A 116 -11.62 -0.17 15.44
C LEU A 116 -11.90 0.45 14.06
N SER A 117 -12.91 -0.05 13.35
CA SER A 117 -13.34 0.52 12.07
C SER A 117 -13.77 1.99 12.21
N GLU A 118 -14.55 2.32 13.23
CA GLU A 118 -14.95 3.70 13.52
C GLU A 118 -13.74 4.58 13.91
N ALA A 119 -12.85 4.06 14.75
CA ALA A 119 -11.65 4.77 15.14
C ALA A 119 -10.73 5.06 13.95
N ILE A 120 -10.54 4.10 13.03
CA ILE A 120 -9.77 4.28 11.79
C ILE A 120 -10.42 5.34 10.89
N ALA A 121 -11.75 5.40 10.83
CA ALA A 121 -12.46 6.40 10.04
C ALA A 121 -12.30 7.83 10.58
N MET A 122 -12.12 7.99 11.89
CA MET A 122 -11.95 9.29 12.55
C MET A 122 -10.49 9.73 12.64
N ASP A 123 -9.62 8.83 13.07
CA ASP A 123 -8.17 9.05 13.21
C ASP A 123 -7.40 7.78 12.85
N PRO A 124 -7.09 7.56 11.56
CA PRO A 124 -6.42 6.35 11.12
C PRO A 124 -5.04 6.16 11.74
N ILE A 125 -4.31 7.25 11.99
CA ILE A 125 -2.95 7.17 12.53
C ILE A 125 -3.00 6.76 14.01
N GLY A 126 -3.80 7.44 14.81
CA GLY A 126 -3.96 7.12 16.22
C GLY A 126 -4.50 5.72 16.45
N ALA A 127 -5.55 5.32 15.69
CA ALA A 127 -6.15 4.01 15.79
C ALA A 127 -5.17 2.87 15.46
N LEU A 128 -4.40 3.01 14.36
CA LEU A 128 -3.42 2.01 13.97
C LEU A 128 -2.20 1.97 14.90
N THR A 129 -1.80 3.11 15.45
CA THR A 129 -0.69 3.17 16.41
C THR A 129 -1.08 2.51 17.73
N ALA A 130 -2.33 2.63 18.16
CA ALA A 130 -2.83 2.01 19.39
C ALA A 130 -2.83 0.47 19.38
N LEU A 131 -2.74 -0.14 18.20
CA LEU A 131 -2.61 -1.61 18.05
C LEU A 131 -1.19 -2.11 18.30
N LEU A 132 -0.20 -1.22 18.31
CA LEU A 132 1.18 -1.62 18.52
C LEU A 132 1.41 -2.03 19.98
N PRO A 133 2.27 -3.04 20.24
CA PRO A 133 2.62 -3.45 21.59
C PRO A 133 3.20 -2.29 22.42
N THR A 134 2.86 -2.24 23.69
CA THR A 134 3.25 -1.14 24.61
C THR A 134 4.76 -0.96 24.79
N TRP A 135 5.57 -1.99 24.49
CA TRP A 135 7.03 -1.88 24.53
C TRP A 135 7.61 -1.04 23.39
N TYR A 136 6.81 -0.71 22.40
CA TYR A 136 7.19 0.15 21.26
C TYR A 136 6.96 1.64 21.58
N LEU A 137 6.06 1.98 22.49
CA LEU A 137 5.74 3.32 22.93
C LEU A 137 6.68 3.76 24.06
#